data_084d294eeb205a830125acbd0eb2a82b
#
_entry.id   084d294eeb205a830125acbd0eb2a82b
#
_cell.length_a   1.000
_cell.length_b   1.000
_cell.length_c   1.000
_cell.angle_alpha   90.00
_cell.angle_beta   90.00
_cell.angle_gamma   90.00
#
_symmetry.space_group_name_H-M   'P 1'
#
loop_
_entity.id
_entity.type
_entity.pdbx_description
1 polymer ?
#
loop_
_entity_poly.entity_id
_entity_poly.type
_entity_poly.pdbx_seq_one_letter_code
_entity_poly.pdbx_strand_id
1 'polypeptide(L)'
;MSDTTESRSSFRNNKSKEMSVEKEMRMNASIKRYVYVFLHIIMWGIVFAGPFFPPYHPHIRESGFMLMHFIKVGTMCCFFYANYFFLIDRLLFKNKFARFLALNLLLIVTCSLLTHFLFEILGSHHRIGSLLENTLMVLRNSIPLLTAFAFALCIKLSLRWLDNEKERERVEKLKSECELQNLKNQLNPHFLINTLNNIYVLISLSDKKAQDAVLALSKLLRYVLNVNECNIVPLIQEVEFLKNYIELMKLRQRKGVNVSTNFDINNASTKQVAPLLHISLIENAFKHGVSPDKDSEIEISMNETSRGVNCIIKNTDYPKTQQDRSGSGIGLEQLRKRLEAQYKGKYTYKTEVKDGYYMVELNMDLS
;
A
#
# COMPACT_ATOMS: atom_id res chain seq x y z
N MET A 1 -29.55 27.95 5.20
CA MET A 1 -30.35 26.84 4.59
C MET A 1 -29.78 26.31 3.27
N SER A 2 -28.73 26.93 2.70
CA SER A 2 -28.05 26.52 1.43
C SER A 2 -26.97 25.43 1.60
N ASP A 3 -26.34 25.30 2.75
CA ASP A 3 -25.18 24.39 2.99
C ASP A 3 -25.55 22.89 3.05
N THR A 4 -26.80 22.57 3.41
CA THR A 4 -27.26 21.17 3.53
C THR A 4 -27.61 20.53 2.20
N THR A 5 -27.88 21.33 1.16
CA THR A 5 -28.21 20.85 -0.19
C THR A 5 -26.98 20.50 -1.02
N GLU A 6 -25.88 21.24 -0.89
CA GLU A 6 -24.59 20.94 -1.57
C GLU A 6 -23.92 19.68 -1.01
N SER A 7 -23.92 19.48 0.30
CA SER A 7 -23.40 18.27 0.94
C SER A 7 -24.15 17.01 0.49
N ARG A 8 -25.48 17.07 0.39
CA ARG A 8 -26.31 15.95 -0.10
C ARG A 8 -26.11 15.65 -1.59
N SER A 9 -25.88 16.67 -2.42
CA SER A 9 -25.61 16.47 -3.85
C SER A 9 -24.25 15.86 -4.11
N SER A 10 -23.22 16.25 -3.36
CA SER A 10 -21.86 15.69 -3.41
C SER A 10 -21.84 14.22 -2.97
N PHE A 11 -22.56 13.88 -1.89
CA PHE A 11 -22.67 12.49 -1.40
C PHE A 11 -23.42 11.58 -2.39
N ARG A 12 -24.47 12.09 -3.03
CA ARG A 12 -25.22 11.37 -4.06
C ARG A 12 -24.39 11.12 -5.32
N ASN A 13 -23.57 12.09 -5.70
CA ASN A 13 -22.69 12.02 -6.87
C ASN A 13 -21.53 11.02 -6.64
N ASN A 14 -20.97 10.95 -5.46
CA ASN A 14 -19.96 9.95 -5.09
C ASN A 14 -20.53 8.53 -5.08
N LYS A 15 -21.71 8.34 -4.49
CA LYS A 15 -22.38 7.03 -4.45
C LYS A 15 -22.78 6.52 -5.84
N SER A 16 -23.17 7.43 -6.76
CA SER A 16 -23.48 7.08 -8.15
C SER A 16 -22.22 6.70 -8.94
N LYS A 17 -21.07 7.35 -8.70
CA LYS A 17 -19.78 6.99 -9.29
C LYS A 17 -19.28 5.64 -8.77
N GLU A 18 -19.37 5.37 -7.48
CA GLU A 18 -19.02 4.07 -6.90
C GLU A 18 -19.86 2.93 -7.47
N MET A 19 -21.18 3.12 -7.60
CA MET A 19 -22.06 2.13 -8.22
C MET A 19 -21.76 1.91 -9.69
N SER A 20 -21.38 2.94 -10.45
CA SER A 20 -21.01 2.80 -11.87
C SER A 20 -19.70 2.01 -12.03
N VAL A 21 -18.69 2.27 -11.19
CA VAL A 21 -17.41 1.55 -11.18
C VAL A 21 -17.60 0.09 -10.78
N GLU A 22 -18.43 -0.20 -9.77
CA GLU A 22 -18.75 -1.56 -9.36
C GLU A 22 -19.48 -2.34 -10.45
N LYS A 23 -20.44 -1.70 -11.13
CA LYS A 23 -21.16 -2.29 -12.28
C LYS A 23 -20.22 -2.59 -13.45
N GLU A 24 -19.30 -1.69 -13.75
CA GLU A 24 -18.28 -1.87 -14.79
C GLU A 24 -17.30 -2.99 -14.46
N MET A 25 -16.86 -3.08 -13.19
CA MET A 25 -16.01 -4.18 -12.73
C MET A 25 -16.72 -5.54 -12.83
N ARG A 26 -17.99 -5.63 -12.42
CA ARG A 26 -18.81 -6.85 -12.53
C ARG A 26 -19.03 -7.25 -14.00
N MET A 27 -19.29 -6.29 -14.87
CA MET A 27 -19.44 -6.51 -16.31
C MET A 27 -18.15 -7.03 -16.93
N ASN A 28 -17.02 -6.42 -16.62
CA ASN A 28 -15.70 -6.88 -17.09
C ASN A 28 -15.33 -8.27 -16.58
N ALA A 29 -15.69 -8.61 -15.32
CA ALA A 29 -15.48 -9.93 -14.77
C ALA A 29 -16.36 -10.99 -15.47
N SER A 30 -17.62 -10.65 -15.80
CA SER A 30 -18.53 -11.52 -16.54
C SER A 30 -18.06 -11.75 -17.98
N ILE A 31 -17.65 -10.70 -18.68
CA ILE A 31 -17.10 -10.80 -20.04
C ILE A 31 -15.87 -11.72 -20.06
N LYS A 32 -14.94 -11.54 -19.13
CA LYS A 32 -13.77 -12.40 -19.01
C LYS A 32 -14.15 -13.86 -18.82
N ARG A 33 -15.14 -14.16 -17.97
CA ARG A 33 -15.62 -15.51 -17.72
C ARG A 33 -16.18 -16.15 -18.99
N TYR A 34 -16.99 -15.42 -19.77
CA TYR A 34 -17.53 -15.90 -21.03
C TYR A 34 -16.43 -16.14 -22.06
N VAL A 35 -15.46 -15.27 -22.17
CA VAL A 35 -14.31 -15.44 -23.08
C VAL A 35 -13.52 -16.69 -22.73
N TYR A 36 -13.26 -16.97 -21.45
CA TYR A 36 -12.58 -18.20 -21.03
C TYR A 36 -13.37 -19.45 -21.39
N VAL A 37 -14.67 -19.48 -21.09
CA VAL A 37 -15.53 -20.62 -21.44
C VAL A 37 -15.54 -20.86 -22.95
N PHE A 38 -15.66 -19.79 -23.72
CA PHE A 38 -15.66 -19.84 -25.20
C PHE A 38 -14.33 -20.40 -25.75
N LEU A 39 -13.20 -19.94 -25.20
CA LEU A 39 -11.87 -20.46 -25.58
C LEU A 39 -11.72 -21.94 -25.27
N HIS A 40 -12.21 -22.41 -24.12
CA HIS A 40 -12.22 -23.85 -23.79
C HIS A 40 -13.10 -24.65 -24.75
N ILE A 41 -14.28 -24.14 -25.12
CA ILE A 41 -15.16 -24.80 -26.09
C ILE A 41 -14.49 -24.93 -27.45
N ILE A 42 -13.86 -23.84 -27.95
CA ILE A 42 -13.14 -23.86 -29.24
C ILE A 42 -11.98 -24.86 -29.17
N MET A 43 -11.15 -24.78 -28.13
CA MET A 43 -9.99 -25.67 -27.95
C MET A 43 -10.39 -27.14 -28.02
N TRP A 44 -11.38 -27.54 -27.23
CA TRP A 44 -11.85 -28.91 -27.21
C TRP A 44 -12.59 -29.30 -28.50
N GLY A 45 -13.34 -28.35 -29.08
CA GLY A 45 -14.00 -28.56 -30.37
C GLY A 45 -12.99 -28.91 -31.48
N ILE A 46 -11.87 -28.24 -31.54
CA ILE A 46 -10.78 -28.54 -32.49
C ILE A 46 -10.20 -29.93 -32.22
N VAL A 47 -9.92 -30.27 -30.97
CA VAL A 47 -9.35 -31.59 -30.60
C VAL A 47 -10.32 -32.73 -30.90
N PHE A 48 -11.61 -32.57 -30.59
CA PHE A 48 -12.63 -33.58 -30.91
C PHE A 48 -12.89 -33.71 -32.41
N ALA A 49 -12.76 -32.62 -33.16
CA ALA A 49 -12.95 -32.61 -34.62
C ALA A 49 -11.74 -33.16 -35.41
N GLY A 50 -10.59 -33.40 -34.72
CA GLY A 50 -9.35 -33.86 -35.35
C GLY A 50 -9.51 -35.00 -36.40
N PRO A 51 -10.27 -36.05 -36.13
CA PRO A 51 -10.47 -37.16 -37.11
C PRO A 51 -11.16 -36.75 -38.41
N PHE A 52 -11.88 -35.63 -38.41
CA PHE A 52 -12.65 -35.15 -39.56
C PHE A 52 -11.83 -34.25 -40.51
N PHE A 53 -10.58 -33.89 -40.13
CA PHE A 53 -9.69 -33.08 -40.95
C PHE A 53 -8.69 -33.93 -41.74
N PRO A 54 -8.37 -33.57 -42.99
CA PRO A 54 -7.34 -34.28 -43.77
C PRO A 54 -5.93 -34.20 -43.11
N PRO A 55 -5.06 -35.22 -43.30
CA PRO A 55 -5.15 -36.30 -44.27
C PRO A 55 -6.12 -37.43 -43.83
N TYR A 56 -7.03 -37.73 -44.73
CA TYR A 56 -8.07 -38.76 -44.54
C TYR A 56 -7.41 -40.12 -44.38
N HIS A 57 -7.52 -40.73 -43.21
CA HIS A 57 -7.22 -42.17 -43.06
C HIS A 57 -8.41 -42.98 -43.56
N PRO A 58 -8.25 -43.90 -44.52
CA PRO A 58 -9.33 -44.67 -45.10
C PRO A 58 -10.07 -45.53 -44.03
N HIS A 59 -9.44 -45.77 -42.88
CA HIS A 59 -10.00 -46.54 -41.76
C HIS A 59 -10.92 -45.73 -40.84
N ILE A 60 -11.14 -44.42 -41.06
CA ILE A 60 -12.03 -43.61 -40.22
C ILE A 60 -13.48 -44.11 -40.25
N ARG A 61 -13.88 -44.83 -41.26
CA ARG A 61 -15.22 -45.37 -41.43
C ARG A 61 -15.49 -46.58 -40.52
N GLU A 62 -14.49 -47.16 -39.89
CA GLU A 62 -14.65 -48.23 -38.91
C GLU A 62 -15.18 -47.63 -37.61
N SER A 63 -16.36 -48.10 -37.15
CA SER A 63 -17.03 -47.62 -35.93
C SER A 63 -16.11 -47.66 -34.69
N GLY A 64 -15.17 -48.61 -34.64
CA GLY A 64 -14.19 -48.77 -33.57
C GLY A 64 -13.17 -47.67 -33.49
N PHE A 65 -12.71 -47.12 -34.65
CA PHE A 65 -11.73 -46.04 -34.65
C PHE A 65 -12.27 -44.72 -34.05
N MET A 66 -13.49 -44.35 -34.44
CA MET A 66 -14.17 -43.17 -33.90
C MET A 66 -14.38 -43.29 -32.40
N LEU A 67 -14.90 -44.42 -31.92
CA LEU A 67 -15.10 -44.66 -30.50
C LEU A 67 -13.81 -44.53 -29.70
N MET A 68 -12.70 -45.08 -30.20
CA MET A 68 -11.40 -44.99 -29.57
C MET A 68 -10.85 -43.55 -29.53
N HIS A 69 -11.05 -42.76 -30.58
CA HIS A 69 -10.67 -41.35 -30.58
C HIS A 69 -11.44 -40.58 -29.48
N PHE A 70 -12.75 -40.74 -29.37
CA PHE A 70 -13.55 -40.08 -28.35
C PHE A 70 -13.17 -40.51 -26.93
N ILE A 71 -12.83 -41.78 -26.70
CA ILE A 71 -12.33 -42.27 -25.42
C ILE A 71 -11.00 -41.59 -25.07
N LYS A 72 -10.04 -41.49 -26.00
CA LYS A 72 -8.74 -40.83 -25.77
C LYS A 72 -8.92 -39.35 -25.46
N VAL A 73 -9.71 -38.62 -26.22
CA VAL A 73 -9.95 -37.19 -26.01
C VAL A 73 -10.73 -36.98 -24.70
N GLY A 74 -11.70 -37.82 -24.38
CA GLY A 74 -12.43 -37.79 -23.12
C GLY A 74 -11.49 -37.97 -21.89
N THR A 75 -10.59 -38.96 -21.97
CA THR A 75 -9.58 -39.19 -20.91
C THR A 75 -8.64 -37.99 -20.78
N MET A 76 -8.21 -37.40 -21.90
CA MET A 76 -7.38 -36.21 -21.93
C MET A 76 -8.10 -34.99 -21.31
N CYS A 77 -9.40 -34.79 -21.61
CA CYS A 77 -10.25 -33.80 -20.99
C CYS A 77 -10.30 -33.97 -19.46
N CYS A 78 -10.63 -35.17 -18.99
CA CYS A 78 -10.73 -35.47 -17.55
C CYS A 78 -9.40 -35.19 -16.85
N PHE A 79 -8.28 -35.61 -17.44
CA PHE A 79 -6.94 -35.37 -16.92
C PHE A 79 -6.58 -33.88 -16.89
N PHE A 80 -6.88 -33.14 -17.98
CA PHE A 80 -6.69 -31.69 -18.04
C PHE A 80 -7.45 -30.98 -16.92
N TYR A 81 -8.75 -31.24 -16.77
CA TYR A 81 -9.56 -30.54 -15.77
C TYR A 81 -9.26 -30.98 -14.34
N ALA A 82 -8.83 -32.22 -14.11
CA ALA A 82 -8.32 -32.65 -12.82
C ALA A 82 -7.09 -31.83 -12.41
N ASN A 83 -6.17 -31.58 -13.32
CA ASN A 83 -5.03 -30.71 -13.10
C ASN A 83 -5.46 -29.25 -12.95
N TYR A 84 -6.26 -28.74 -13.87
CA TYR A 84 -6.65 -27.33 -13.93
C TYR A 84 -7.43 -26.86 -12.71
N PHE A 85 -8.39 -27.66 -12.19
CA PHE A 85 -9.23 -27.26 -11.06
C PHE A 85 -8.73 -27.72 -9.69
N PHE A 86 -7.96 -28.80 -9.63
CA PHE A 86 -7.62 -29.43 -8.35
C PHE A 86 -6.13 -29.51 -8.05
N LEU A 87 -5.34 -30.17 -8.90
CA LEU A 87 -3.97 -30.53 -8.54
C LEU A 87 -3.04 -29.31 -8.50
N ILE A 88 -3.13 -28.43 -9.51
CA ILE A 88 -2.26 -27.24 -9.60
C ILE A 88 -2.55 -26.32 -8.41
N ASP A 89 -3.81 -25.99 -8.14
CA ASP A 89 -4.17 -25.04 -7.07
C ASP A 89 -3.92 -25.59 -5.67
N ARG A 90 -4.17 -26.91 -5.45
CA ARG A 90 -4.09 -27.51 -4.12
C ARG A 90 -2.71 -28.04 -3.74
N LEU A 91 -1.87 -28.36 -4.71
CA LEU A 91 -0.58 -28.99 -4.49
C LEU A 91 0.58 -28.11 -4.97
N LEU A 92 0.60 -27.72 -6.23
CA LEU A 92 1.71 -26.94 -6.78
C LEU A 92 1.79 -25.56 -6.12
N PHE A 93 0.70 -24.82 -6.07
CA PHE A 93 0.67 -23.47 -5.48
C PHE A 93 0.70 -23.45 -3.95
N LYS A 94 0.59 -24.61 -3.29
CA LYS A 94 0.79 -24.76 -1.85
C LYS A 94 2.15 -25.37 -1.48
N ASN A 95 3.13 -25.31 -2.40
CA ASN A 95 4.50 -25.79 -2.21
C ASN A 95 4.62 -27.31 -1.91
N LYS A 96 3.61 -28.12 -2.33
CA LYS A 96 3.62 -29.57 -2.18
C LYS A 96 4.10 -30.27 -3.45
N PHE A 97 5.25 -29.82 -3.98
CA PHE A 97 5.74 -30.18 -5.32
C PHE A 97 5.93 -31.70 -5.50
N ALA A 98 6.54 -32.39 -4.55
CA ALA A 98 6.76 -33.85 -4.64
C ALA A 98 5.43 -34.63 -4.76
N ARG A 99 4.40 -34.24 -3.98
CA ARG A 99 3.07 -34.86 -4.06
C ARG A 99 2.37 -34.56 -5.39
N PHE A 100 2.56 -33.35 -5.88
CA PHE A 100 2.03 -32.93 -7.19
C PHE A 100 2.62 -33.79 -8.31
N LEU A 101 3.94 -33.96 -8.35
CA LEU A 101 4.60 -34.81 -9.34
C LEU A 101 4.19 -36.28 -9.23
N ALA A 102 4.18 -36.84 -8.01
CA ALA A 102 3.82 -38.25 -7.78
C ALA A 102 2.40 -38.55 -8.23
N LEU A 103 1.41 -37.67 -7.89
CA LEU A 103 0.03 -37.85 -8.32
C LEU A 103 -0.16 -37.70 -9.83
N ASN A 104 0.54 -36.75 -10.46
CA ASN A 104 0.46 -36.62 -11.92
C ASN A 104 1.07 -37.83 -12.64
N LEU A 105 2.22 -38.32 -12.17
CA LEU A 105 2.82 -39.54 -12.72
C LEU A 105 1.88 -40.74 -12.59
N LEU A 106 1.28 -40.92 -11.41
CA LEU A 106 0.30 -41.98 -11.16
C LEU A 106 -0.90 -41.84 -12.10
N LEU A 107 -1.45 -40.63 -12.26
CA LEU A 107 -2.57 -40.38 -13.16
C LEU A 107 -2.24 -40.65 -14.63
N ILE A 108 -1.05 -40.25 -15.09
CA ILE A 108 -0.61 -40.50 -16.47
C ILE A 108 -0.51 -42.00 -16.72
N VAL A 109 0.12 -42.74 -15.80
CA VAL A 109 0.26 -44.21 -15.94
C VAL A 109 -1.11 -44.89 -15.93
N THR A 110 -1.97 -44.56 -14.96
CA THR A 110 -3.30 -45.18 -14.86
C THR A 110 -4.19 -44.85 -16.05
N CYS A 111 -4.20 -43.59 -16.53
CA CYS A 111 -4.98 -43.22 -17.72
C CYS A 111 -4.42 -43.87 -19.00
N SER A 112 -3.11 -44.00 -19.14
CA SER A 112 -2.48 -44.66 -20.29
C SER A 112 -2.76 -46.15 -20.32
N LEU A 113 -2.70 -46.82 -19.18
CA LEU A 113 -3.06 -48.24 -19.04
C LEU A 113 -4.56 -48.48 -19.32
N LEU A 114 -5.42 -47.61 -18.76
CA LEU A 114 -6.87 -47.71 -18.97
C LEU A 114 -7.22 -47.55 -20.47
N THR A 115 -6.65 -46.57 -21.15
CA THR A 115 -6.88 -46.37 -22.58
C THR A 115 -6.34 -47.53 -23.41
N HIS A 116 -5.19 -48.11 -23.01
CA HIS A 116 -4.66 -49.31 -23.68
C HIS A 116 -5.57 -50.50 -23.47
N PHE A 117 -6.04 -50.78 -22.26
CA PHE A 117 -6.94 -51.87 -21.93
C PHE A 117 -8.28 -51.74 -22.67
N LEU A 118 -8.88 -50.55 -22.72
CA LEU A 118 -10.09 -50.30 -23.49
C LEU A 118 -9.88 -50.50 -24.97
N PHE A 119 -8.69 -50.22 -25.51
CA PHE A 119 -8.33 -50.48 -26.90
C PHE A 119 -8.30 -52.00 -27.21
N GLU A 120 -7.78 -52.82 -26.29
CA GLU A 120 -7.76 -54.27 -26.45
C GLU A 120 -9.15 -54.88 -26.41
N ILE A 121 -10.04 -54.40 -25.51
CA ILE A 121 -11.41 -54.95 -25.38
C ILE A 121 -12.32 -54.55 -26.55
N LEU A 122 -12.24 -53.28 -26.97
CA LEU A 122 -13.17 -52.70 -27.96
C LEU A 122 -12.62 -52.79 -29.40
N GLY A 123 -11.31 -53.06 -29.55
CA GLY A 123 -10.66 -53.19 -30.84
C GLY A 123 -11.00 -54.56 -31.49
N SER A 124 -11.25 -54.55 -32.81
CA SER A 124 -11.62 -55.74 -33.59
C SER A 124 -10.47 -56.73 -33.78
N HIS A 125 -9.27 -56.44 -33.28
CA HIS A 125 -8.08 -57.30 -33.43
C HIS A 125 -7.52 -57.72 -32.09
N HIS A 126 -7.90 -58.91 -31.62
CA HIS A 126 -7.26 -59.60 -30.48
C HIS A 126 -5.86 -60.10 -30.86
N ARG A 127 -4.90 -59.23 -31.10
CA ARG A 127 -3.50 -59.59 -31.18
C ARG A 127 -2.86 -59.28 -29.83
N ILE A 128 -2.57 -60.35 -29.06
CA ILE A 128 -1.71 -60.23 -27.90
C ILE A 128 -0.34 -59.80 -28.40
N GLY A 129 -0.07 -58.48 -28.35
CA GLY A 129 1.21 -57.91 -28.73
C GLY A 129 2.33 -58.40 -27.83
N SER A 130 3.56 -58.36 -28.33
CA SER A 130 4.74 -58.58 -27.48
C SER A 130 4.82 -57.59 -26.34
N LEU A 131 5.52 -57.91 -25.25
CA LEU A 131 5.70 -57.01 -24.12
C LEU A 131 6.22 -55.62 -24.56
N LEU A 132 7.10 -55.61 -25.56
CA LEU A 132 7.67 -54.38 -26.14
C LEU A 132 6.59 -53.53 -26.83
N GLU A 133 5.72 -54.16 -27.65
CA GLU A 133 4.64 -53.48 -28.36
C GLU A 133 3.64 -52.84 -27.39
N ASN A 134 3.25 -53.57 -26.34
CA ASN A 134 2.36 -53.05 -25.31
C ASN A 134 2.98 -51.88 -24.53
N THR A 135 4.27 -51.98 -24.21
CA THR A 135 5.00 -50.86 -23.54
C THR A 135 5.06 -49.63 -24.44
N LEU A 136 5.37 -49.78 -25.71
CA LEU A 136 5.41 -48.67 -26.67
C LEU A 136 4.03 -48.04 -26.89
N MET A 137 2.94 -48.85 -26.87
CA MET A 137 1.58 -48.30 -26.91
C MET A 137 1.21 -47.47 -25.69
N VAL A 138 1.57 -47.91 -24.49
CA VAL A 138 1.35 -47.15 -23.25
C VAL A 138 2.14 -45.84 -23.28
N LEU A 139 3.40 -45.87 -23.71
CA LEU A 139 4.22 -44.65 -23.87
C LEU A 139 3.59 -43.70 -24.91
N ARG A 140 3.12 -44.18 -26.04
CA ARG A 140 2.43 -43.40 -27.07
C ARG A 140 1.15 -42.75 -26.53
N ASN A 141 0.39 -43.44 -25.71
CA ASN A 141 -0.85 -42.94 -25.09
C ASN A 141 -0.56 -41.87 -24.00
N SER A 142 0.64 -41.83 -23.41
CA SER A 142 1.01 -40.80 -22.41
C SER A 142 1.35 -39.46 -23.04
N ILE A 143 1.76 -39.38 -24.31
CA ILE A 143 2.15 -38.12 -24.98
C ILE A 143 1.01 -37.07 -24.97
N PRO A 144 -0.24 -37.39 -25.38
CA PRO A 144 -1.36 -36.45 -25.33
C PRO A 144 -1.67 -35.97 -23.89
N LEU A 145 -1.49 -36.85 -22.89
CA LEU A 145 -1.68 -36.45 -21.49
C LEU A 145 -0.61 -35.48 -21.01
N LEU A 146 0.64 -35.69 -21.40
CA LEU A 146 1.73 -34.78 -21.11
C LEU A 146 1.53 -33.39 -21.78
N THR A 147 1.03 -33.37 -23.02
CA THR A 147 0.70 -32.09 -23.69
C THR A 147 -0.47 -31.40 -22.99
N ALA A 148 -1.52 -32.12 -22.60
CA ALA A 148 -2.64 -31.58 -21.81
C ALA A 148 -2.18 -31.04 -20.45
N PHE A 149 -1.27 -31.74 -19.77
CA PHE A 149 -0.64 -31.30 -18.52
C PHE A 149 0.13 -29.99 -18.71
N ALA A 150 1.03 -29.93 -19.69
CA ALA A 150 1.82 -28.74 -19.99
C ALA A 150 0.91 -27.53 -20.30
N PHE A 151 -0.16 -27.76 -21.06
CA PHE A 151 -1.11 -26.71 -21.41
C PHE A 151 -1.90 -26.20 -20.19
N ALA A 152 -2.40 -27.10 -19.33
CA ALA A 152 -3.08 -26.74 -18.08
C ALA A 152 -2.14 -25.91 -17.17
N LEU A 153 -0.89 -26.34 -17.08
CA LEU A 153 0.14 -25.66 -16.27
C LEU A 153 0.44 -24.26 -16.83
N CYS A 154 0.65 -24.13 -18.14
CA CYS A 154 0.90 -22.85 -18.79
C CYS A 154 -0.25 -21.85 -18.55
N ILE A 155 -1.50 -22.29 -18.74
CA ILE A 155 -2.67 -21.42 -18.50
C ILE A 155 -2.68 -20.95 -17.04
N LYS A 156 -2.55 -21.87 -16.08
CA LYS A 156 -2.61 -21.53 -14.65
C LYS A 156 -1.46 -20.61 -14.21
N LEU A 157 -0.25 -20.84 -14.70
CA LEU A 157 0.90 -19.98 -14.40
C LEU A 157 0.72 -18.59 -15.00
N SER A 158 0.22 -18.49 -16.23
CA SER A 158 -0.04 -17.21 -16.89
C SER A 158 -1.13 -16.41 -16.16
N LEU A 159 -2.23 -17.06 -15.76
CA LEU A 159 -3.29 -16.42 -14.99
C LEU A 159 -2.76 -15.89 -13.64
N ARG A 160 -1.99 -16.72 -12.93
CA ARG A 160 -1.40 -16.32 -11.64
C ARG A 160 -0.38 -15.20 -11.78
N TRP A 161 0.42 -15.22 -12.85
CA TRP A 161 1.36 -14.15 -13.14
C TRP A 161 0.63 -12.81 -13.38
N LEU A 162 -0.45 -12.83 -14.18
CA LEU A 162 -1.28 -11.64 -14.41
C LEU A 162 -1.95 -11.11 -13.14
N ASP A 163 -2.41 -12.00 -12.26
CA ASP A 163 -3.03 -11.58 -10.99
C ASP A 163 -1.99 -10.99 -10.03
N ASN A 164 -0.79 -11.58 -9.96
CA ASN A 164 0.32 -11.06 -9.17
C ASN A 164 0.80 -9.69 -9.68
N GLU A 165 0.84 -9.49 -11.00
CA GLU A 165 1.23 -8.21 -11.60
C GLU A 165 0.24 -7.10 -11.25
N LYS A 166 -1.06 -7.35 -11.36
CA LYS A 166 -2.10 -6.41 -10.95
C LYS A 166 -2.02 -6.05 -9.47
N GLU A 167 -1.73 -7.03 -8.61
CA GLU A 167 -1.60 -6.77 -7.18
C GLU A 167 -0.34 -5.94 -6.88
N ARG A 168 0.76 -6.17 -7.60
CA ARG A 168 1.97 -5.32 -7.52
C ARG A 168 1.68 -3.87 -7.92
N GLU A 169 1.03 -3.66 -9.08
CA GLU A 169 0.62 -2.32 -9.53
C GLU A 169 -0.27 -1.63 -8.50
N ARG A 170 -1.22 -2.37 -7.91
CA ARG A 170 -2.10 -1.85 -6.88
C ARG A 170 -1.35 -1.42 -5.62
N VAL A 171 -0.43 -2.26 -5.14
CA VAL A 171 0.39 -1.96 -3.96
C VAL A 171 1.29 -0.76 -4.21
N GLU A 172 1.91 -0.66 -5.39
CA GLU A 172 2.74 0.48 -5.77
C GLU A 172 1.94 1.79 -5.83
N LYS A 173 0.74 1.74 -6.42
CA LYS A 173 -0.18 2.89 -6.45
C LYS A 173 -0.58 3.34 -5.04
N LEU A 174 -0.96 2.40 -4.16
CA LEU A 174 -1.30 2.73 -2.77
C LEU A 174 -0.11 3.30 -2.00
N LYS A 175 1.10 2.80 -2.25
CA LYS A 175 2.33 3.33 -1.67
C LYS A 175 2.54 4.78 -2.11
N SER A 176 2.45 5.06 -3.40
CA SER A 176 2.59 6.41 -3.96
C SER A 176 1.52 7.39 -3.42
N GLU A 177 0.26 6.94 -3.31
CA GLU A 177 -0.82 7.74 -2.71
C GLU A 177 -0.56 8.04 -1.23
N CYS A 178 -0.05 7.06 -0.48
CA CYS A 178 0.32 7.22 0.92
C CYS A 178 1.50 8.20 1.09
N GLU A 179 2.52 8.10 0.24
CA GLU A 179 3.66 9.02 0.22
C GLU A 179 3.21 10.45 -0.10
N LEU A 180 2.35 10.62 -1.10
CA LEU A 180 1.76 11.92 -1.44
C LEU A 180 0.92 12.50 -0.30
N GLN A 181 0.14 11.67 0.38
CA GLN A 181 -0.67 12.09 1.53
C GLN A 181 0.21 12.50 2.72
N ASN A 182 1.29 11.74 2.98
CA ASN A 182 2.27 12.09 4.00
C ASN A 182 2.95 13.44 3.68
N LEU A 183 3.32 13.66 2.42
CA LEU A 183 3.88 14.94 1.96
C LEU A 183 2.91 16.10 2.18
N LYS A 184 1.64 15.93 1.80
CA LYS A 184 0.59 16.93 2.05
C LYS A 184 0.37 17.23 3.54
N ASN A 185 0.43 16.20 4.38
CA ASN A 185 0.22 16.35 5.84
C ASN A 185 1.39 17.06 6.53
N GLN A 186 2.63 16.94 6.01
CA GLN A 186 3.81 17.63 6.53
C GLN A 186 3.77 19.15 6.31
N LEU A 187 3.10 19.57 5.24
CA LEU A 187 2.83 20.98 4.96
C LEU A 187 1.50 21.40 5.60
N ASN A 188 1.34 21.45 6.89
CA ASN A 188 0.08 21.86 7.52
C ASN A 188 -0.64 22.96 6.66
N PRO A 189 -1.63 22.59 5.78
CA PRO A 189 -2.20 23.53 4.80
C PRO A 189 -2.87 24.71 5.49
N HIS A 190 -3.47 24.48 6.65
CA HIS A 190 -4.11 25.51 7.44
C HIS A 190 -3.09 26.51 7.99
N PHE A 191 -1.91 26.06 8.40
CA PHE A 191 -0.83 26.96 8.81
C PHE A 191 -0.36 27.84 7.65
N LEU A 192 -0.16 27.27 6.46
CA LEU A 192 0.27 28.00 5.27
C LEU A 192 -0.73 29.09 4.86
N ILE A 193 -2.02 28.72 4.74
CA ILE A 193 -3.10 29.64 4.37
C ILE A 193 -3.20 30.77 5.39
N ASN A 194 -3.17 30.46 6.68
CA ASN A 194 -3.23 31.46 7.73
C ASN A 194 -2.02 32.38 7.75
N THR A 195 -0.83 31.85 7.48
CA THR A 195 0.41 32.64 7.37
C THR A 195 0.35 33.58 6.17
N LEU A 196 -0.10 33.11 5.02
CA LEU A 196 -0.29 33.95 3.82
C LEU A 196 -1.32 35.06 4.05
N ASN A 197 -2.45 34.76 4.71
CA ASN A 197 -3.45 35.75 5.07
C ASN A 197 -2.87 36.83 6.00
N ASN A 198 -2.04 36.45 6.98
CA ASN A 198 -1.38 37.39 7.86
C ASN A 198 -0.35 38.25 7.12
N ILE A 199 0.43 37.69 6.21
CA ILE A 199 1.35 38.45 5.35
C ILE A 199 0.57 39.45 4.51
N TYR A 200 -0.59 39.05 3.95
CA TYR A 200 -1.44 39.98 3.21
C TYR A 200 -1.89 41.19 4.04
N VAL A 201 -2.29 40.94 5.30
CA VAL A 201 -2.62 42.04 6.24
C VAL A 201 -1.38 42.88 6.58
N LEU A 202 -0.21 42.27 6.77
CA LEU A 202 1.02 42.97 7.07
C LEU A 202 1.48 43.90 5.93
N ILE A 203 1.21 43.58 4.68
CA ILE A 203 1.52 44.45 3.52
C ILE A 203 0.86 45.83 3.68
N SER A 204 -0.36 45.86 4.21
CA SER A 204 -1.08 47.13 4.44
C SER A 204 -0.60 47.90 5.69
N LEU A 205 0.11 47.24 6.61
CA LEU A 205 0.54 47.84 7.89
C LEU A 205 2.04 48.17 7.93
N SER A 206 2.89 47.35 7.31
CA SER A 206 4.33 47.52 7.31
C SER A 206 5.01 46.64 6.27
N ASP A 207 5.51 47.22 5.19
CA ASP A 207 6.22 46.51 4.12
C ASP A 207 7.42 45.71 4.63
N LYS A 208 8.19 46.24 5.57
CA LYS A 208 9.34 45.54 6.13
C LYS A 208 8.95 44.25 6.87
N LYS A 209 7.92 44.32 7.73
CA LYS A 209 7.43 43.11 8.44
C LYS A 209 6.84 42.08 7.52
N ALA A 210 6.18 42.51 6.44
CA ALA A 210 5.66 41.60 5.40
C ALA A 210 6.80 40.90 4.66
N GLN A 211 7.87 41.65 4.28
CA GLN A 211 9.05 41.07 3.63
C GLN A 211 9.75 40.03 4.52
N ASP A 212 9.97 40.37 5.81
CA ASP A 212 10.58 39.46 6.79
C ASP A 212 9.74 38.17 6.96
N ALA A 213 8.42 38.29 6.99
CA ALA A 213 7.50 37.17 7.09
C ALA A 213 7.56 36.28 5.84
N VAL A 214 7.60 36.85 4.64
CA VAL A 214 7.75 36.09 3.38
C VAL A 214 9.08 35.36 3.36
N LEU A 215 10.17 35.99 3.78
CA LEU A 215 11.49 35.38 3.84
C LEU A 215 11.52 34.20 4.83
N ALA A 216 10.95 34.39 6.03
CA ALA A 216 10.85 33.32 7.04
C ALA A 216 10.01 32.14 6.53
N LEU A 217 8.85 32.40 5.90
CA LEU A 217 8.00 31.35 5.29
C LEU A 217 8.73 30.58 4.18
N SER A 218 9.48 31.31 3.33
CA SER A 218 10.29 30.70 2.26
C SER A 218 11.36 29.76 2.82
N LYS A 219 12.05 30.15 3.90
CA LYS A 219 13.02 29.28 4.58
C LYS A 219 12.37 28.05 5.18
N LEU A 220 11.21 28.19 5.82
CA LEU A 220 10.44 27.05 6.37
C LEU A 220 10.05 26.05 5.29
N LEU A 221 9.48 26.55 4.19
CA LEU A 221 9.07 25.66 3.08
C LEU A 221 10.26 24.93 2.48
N ARG A 222 11.39 25.62 2.29
CA ARG A 222 12.62 25.01 1.78
C ARG A 222 13.11 23.90 2.72
N TYR A 223 13.10 24.15 4.04
CA TYR A 223 13.50 23.13 5.01
C TYR A 223 12.58 21.91 4.92
N VAL A 224 11.25 22.08 5.01
CA VAL A 224 10.28 20.98 4.96
C VAL A 224 10.41 20.17 3.67
N LEU A 225 10.62 20.81 2.52
CA LEU A 225 10.81 20.12 1.24
C LEU A 225 12.11 19.30 1.19
N ASN A 226 13.19 19.82 1.78
CA ASN A 226 14.49 19.15 1.75
C ASN A 226 14.60 17.99 2.74
N VAL A 227 13.89 18.02 3.88
CA VAL A 227 14.00 16.98 4.92
C VAL A 227 13.06 15.80 4.72
N ASN A 228 12.18 15.85 3.72
CA ASN A 228 11.20 14.78 3.47
C ASN A 228 11.83 13.40 3.20
N GLU A 229 13.04 13.37 2.67
CA GLU A 229 13.77 12.13 2.38
C GLU A 229 14.82 11.80 3.45
N CYS A 230 15.00 12.67 4.46
CA CYS A 230 16.01 12.51 5.49
C CYS A 230 15.42 11.92 6.76
N ASN A 231 16.01 10.82 7.25
CA ASN A 231 15.64 10.26 8.55
C ASN A 231 16.19 11.10 9.72
N ILE A 232 17.31 11.78 9.51
CA ILE A 232 18.03 12.60 10.50
C ILE A 232 18.60 13.84 9.82
N VAL A 233 18.70 14.94 10.57
CA VAL A 233 19.26 16.23 10.15
C VAL A 233 20.20 16.78 11.21
N PRO A 234 21.16 17.67 10.87
CA PRO A 234 21.94 18.38 11.87
C PRO A 234 21.06 19.15 12.85
N LEU A 235 21.33 19.04 14.16
CA LEU A 235 20.58 19.72 15.20
C LEU A 235 20.48 21.24 14.96
N ILE A 236 21.54 21.83 14.45
CA ILE A 236 21.57 23.27 14.14
C ILE A 236 20.55 23.68 13.07
N GLN A 237 20.28 22.80 12.07
CA GLN A 237 19.29 23.06 11.03
C GLN A 237 17.86 22.98 11.58
N GLU A 238 17.59 22.00 12.44
CA GLU A 238 16.30 21.88 13.13
C GLU A 238 16.04 23.13 14.00
N VAL A 239 17.04 23.59 14.73
CA VAL A 239 16.95 24.79 15.57
C VAL A 239 16.69 26.04 14.72
N GLU A 240 17.38 26.21 13.58
CA GLU A 240 17.13 27.34 12.68
C GLU A 240 15.69 27.32 12.13
N PHE A 241 15.19 26.11 11.76
CA PHE A 241 13.81 25.93 11.36
C PHE A 241 12.84 26.35 12.49
N LEU A 242 13.06 25.89 13.73
CA LEU A 242 12.22 26.25 14.88
C LEU A 242 12.23 27.76 15.17
N LYS A 243 13.38 28.42 15.09
CA LYS A 243 13.49 29.88 15.23
C LYS A 243 12.64 30.62 14.18
N ASN A 244 12.75 30.23 12.90
CA ASN A 244 11.95 30.83 11.82
C ASN A 244 10.45 30.58 12.02
N TYR A 245 10.07 29.39 12.50
CA TYR A 245 8.67 29.05 12.81
C TYR A 245 8.12 29.93 13.95
N ILE A 246 8.86 30.07 15.04
CA ILE A 246 8.46 30.87 16.20
C ILE A 246 8.30 32.34 15.80
N GLU A 247 9.21 32.89 14.99
CA GLU A 247 9.07 34.27 14.51
C GLU A 247 7.80 34.49 13.69
N LEU A 248 7.44 33.55 12.81
CA LEU A 248 6.15 33.61 12.09
C LEU A 248 4.95 33.48 13.02
N MET A 249 5.03 32.65 14.05
CA MET A 249 3.97 32.54 15.05
C MET A 249 3.82 33.81 15.88
N LYS A 250 4.92 34.49 16.25
CA LYS A 250 4.90 35.79 16.96
C LYS A 250 4.16 36.86 16.15
N LEU A 251 4.36 36.93 14.84
CA LEU A 251 3.67 37.90 13.97
C LEU A 251 2.14 37.74 13.96
N ARG A 252 1.65 36.56 14.32
CA ARG A 252 0.21 36.25 14.39
C ARG A 252 -0.42 36.59 15.73
N GLN A 253 0.39 36.84 16.74
CA GLN A 253 -0.13 37.08 18.09
C GLN A 253 -0.63 38.49 18.26
N ARG A 254 -1.68 38.65 19.06
CA ARG A 254 -2.17 39.95 19.50
C ARG A 254 -1.20 40.60 20.49
N LYS A 255 -1.40 41.88 20.75
CA LYS A 255 -0.76 42.57 21.89
C LYS A 255 -1.17 41.88 23.19
N GLY A 256 -0.21 41.63 24.12
CA GLY A 256 -0.42 40.94 25.39
C GLY A 256 -0.01 39.46 25.36
N VAL A 257 0.50 38.96 24.24
CA VAL A 257 1.16 37.66 24.21
C VAL A 257 2.67 37.85 24.24
N ASN A 258 3.31 37.41 25.32
CA ASN A 258 4.77 37.46 25.47
C ASN A 258 5.39 36.12 25.11
N VAL A 259 6.29 36.10 24.13
CA VAL A 259 6.99 34.89 23.68
C VAL A 259 8.48 35.06 23.84
N SER A 260 9.07 34.39 24.83
CA SER A 260 10.51 34.36 25.08
C SER A 260 11.15 33.08 24.54
N THR A 261 12.37 33.19 24.01
CA THR A 261 13.09 32.04 23.44
C THR A 261 14.54 32.05 23.88
N ASN A 262 15.04 30.88 24.29
CA ASN A 262 16.46 30.68 24.60
C ASN A 262 16.96 29.40 23.91
N PHE A 263 17.88 29.55 22.97
CA PHE A 263 18.51 28.44 22.24
C PHE A 263 20.00 28.44 22.50
N ASP A 264 20.44 27.58 23.42
CA ASP A 264 21.86 27.42 23.77
C ASP A 264 22.38 26.13 23.06
N ILE A 265 22.69 26.29 21.79
CA ILE A 265 23.19 25.20 20.92
C ILE A 265 24.57 25.64 20.38
N ASN A 266 25.53 24.73 20.46
CA ASN A 266 26.84 24.95 19.90
C ASN A 266 26.79 25.06 18.37
N ASN A 267 27.28 26.15 17.80
CA ASN A 267 27.32 26.34 16.34
C ASN A 267 28.18 25.30 15.62
N ALA A 268 29.09 24.64 16.30
CA ALA A 268 29.91 23.52 15.80
C ALA A 268 29.36 22.15 16.19
N SER A 269 28.10 22.08 16.62
CA SER A 269 27.48 20.82 17.00
C SER A 269 27.43 19.84 15.81
N THR A 270 27.89 18.63 16.05
CA THR A 270 27.82 17.49 15.12
C THR A 270 26.60 16.60 15.37
N LYS A 271 25.79 16.91 16.38
CA LYS A 271 24.61 16.13 16.75
C LYS A 271 23.55 16.15 15.66
N GLN A 272 22.85 15.04 15.52
CA GLN A 272 21.78 14.85 14.55
C GLN A 272 20.49 14.49 15.26
N VAL A 273 19.36 14.95 14.71
CA VAL A 273 18.03 14.72 15.26
C VAL A 273 17.04 14.39 14.14
N ALA A 274 15.97 13.68 14.47
CA ALA A 274 14.87 13.49 13.53
C ALA A 274 14.21 14.84 13.20
N PRO A 275 14.00 15.17 11.92
CA PRO A 275 13.45 16.46 11.52
C PRO A 275 12.00 16.62 11.98
N LEU A 276 11.59 17.87 12.21
CA LEU A 276 10.21 18.24 12.56
C LEU A 276 9.68 17.53 13.82
N LEU A 277 10.57 17.18 14.76
CA LEU A 277 10.17 16.49 15.98
C LEU A 277 9.62 17.46 17.03
N HIS A 278 10.31 18.58 17.23
CA HIS A 278 10.00 19.56 18.29
C HIS A 278 8.86 20.51 17.92
N ILE A 279 8.52 20.63 16.62
CA ILE A 279 7.49 21.57 16.14
C ILE A 279 6.13 21.30 16.77
N SER A 280 5.76 20.02 16.97
CA SER A 280 4.47 19.65 17.59
C SER A 280 4.33 20.17 19.03
N LEU A 281 5.42 20.27 19.76
CA LEU A 281 5.43 20.85 21.11
C LEU A 281 5.21 22.37 21.07
N ILE A 282 5.88 23.03 20.13
CA ILE A 282 5.78 24.49 19.94
C ILE A 282 4.38 24.85 19.43
N GLU A 283 3.84 24.11 18.44
CA GLU A 283 2.45 24.28 17.97
C GLU A 283 1.44 24.14 19.10
N ASN A 284 1.65 23.16 19.98
CA ASN A 284 0.78 22.93 21.13
C ASN A 284 0.81 24.13 22.11
N ALA A 285 1.98 24.70 22.36
CA ALA A 285 2.13 25.87 23.23
C ALA A 285 1.40 27.10 22.66
N PHE A 286 1.55 27.41 21.37
CA PHE A 286 0.83 28.51 20.74
C PHE A 286 -0.67 28.26 20.61
N LYS A 287 -1.10 27.03 20.43
CA LYS A 287 -2.52 26.68 20.30
C LYS A 287 -3.28 26.72 21.62
N HIS A 288 -2.63 26.34 22.71
CA HIS A 288 -3.28 26.17 24.02
C HIS A 288 -2.81 27.18 25.07
N GLY A 289 -1.65 27.80 24.87
CA GLY A 289 -1.08 28.81 25.78
C GLY A 289 -1.50 30.23 25.49
N VAL A 290 -2.34 30.49 24.47
CA VAL A 290 -2.81 31.81 24.10
C VAL A 290 -4.30 31.94 24.32
N SER A 291 -4.72 32.96 25.03
CA SER A 291 -6.13 33.34 25.22
C SER A 291 -6.51 34.51 24.32
N PRO A 292 -7.75 34.58 23.79
CA PRO A 292 -8.23 35.76 23.06
C PRO A 292 -8.31 37.01 23.93
N ASP A 293 -8.55 36.88 25.23
CA ASP A 293 -8.92 37.98 26.12
C ASP A 293 -7.94 38.27 27.24
N LYS A 294 -7.02 37.31 27.54
CA LYS A 294 -6.08 37.44 28.67
C LYS A 294 -4.64 37.47 28.22
N ASP A 295 -3.80 38.14 28.98
CA ASP A 295 -2.36 38.12 28.73
C ASP A 295 -1.81 36.72 28.83
N SER A 296 -0.91 36.37 27.94
CA SER A 296 -0.40 35.02 27.77
C SER A 296 1.11 35.00 27.67
N GLU A 297 1.72 33.99 28.22
CA GLU A 297 3.18 33.83 28.22
C GLU A 297 3.56 32.46 27.66
N ILE A 298 4.56 32.46 26.78
CA ILE A 298 5.18 31.27 26.22
C ILE A 298 6.68 31.37 26.34
N GLU A 299 7.30 30.42 27.03
CA GLU A 299 8.76 30.33 27.16
C GLU A 299 9.21 29.04 26.46
N ILE A 300 10.18 29.17 25.53
CA ILE A 300 10.74 28.05 24.79
C ILE A 300 12.25 28.06 25.01
N SER A 301 12.77 27.00 25.61
CA SER A 301 14.21 26.83 25.78
C SER A 301 14.68 25.51 25.21
N MET A 302 15.83 25.55 24.55
CA MET A 302 16.46 24.35 23.99
C MET A 302 17.95 24.43 24.21
N ASN A 303 18.48 23.51 24.98
CA ASN A 303 19.87 23.50 25.42
C ASN A 303 20.56 22.22 24.95
N GLU A 304 21.72 22.36 24.33
CA GLU A 304 22.55 21.23 23.99
C GLU A 304 23.24 20.71 25.25
N THR A 305 23.20 19.40 25.44
CA THR A 305 23.89 18.70 26.54
C THR A 305 25.06 17.89 25.99
N SER A 306 25.92 17.35 26.85
CA SER A 306 27.05 16.50 26.43
C SER A 306 26.59 15.31 25.56
N ARG A 307 25.43 14.72 25.87
CA ARG A 307 24.91 13.54 25.16
C ARG A 307 23.78 13.81 24.19
N GLY A 308 23.16 14.97 24.23
CA GLY A 308 21.98 15.19 23.42
C GLY A 308 21.42 16.60 23.50
N VAL A 309 20.10 16.73 23.61
CA VAL A 309 19.39 18.00 23.68
C VAL A 309 18.26 17.93 24.69
N ASN A 310 18.09 18.99 25.47
CA ASN A 310 16.96 19.20 26.37
C ASN A 310 16.11 20.35 25.83
N CYS A 311 14.81 20.11 25.62
CA CYS A 311 13.84 21.10 25.18
C CYS A 311 12.78 21.27 26.28
N ILE A 312 12.62 22.49 26.78
CA ILE A 312 11.60 22.84 27.77
C ILE A 312 10.71 23.93 27.17
N ILE A 313 9.41 23.66 27.19
CA ILE A 313 8.40 24.61 26.74
C ILE A 313 7.42 24.82 27.88
N LYS A 314 7.22 26.08 28.27
CA LYS A 314 6.28 26.48 29.30
C LYS A 314 5.31 27.49 28.70
N ASN A 315 4.03 27.32 28.90
CA ASN A 315 3.01 28.24 28.46
C ASN A 315 1.91 28.42 29.51
N THR A 316 1.26 29.57 29.50
CA THR A 316 0.09 29.80 30.35
C THR A 316 -0.94 28.70 30.13
N ASP A 317 -1.48 28.16 31.23
CA ASP A 317 -2.52 27.11 31.15
C ASP A 317 -3.91 27.74 31.22
N TYR A 318 -4.69 27.56 30.15
CA TYR A 318 -6.09 27.97 30.11
C TYR A 318 -6.98 26.74 30.14
N PRO A 319 -7.88 26.58 31.14
CA PRO A 319 -8.79 25.43 31.23
C PRO A 319 -9.66 25.34 29.99
N LYS A 320 -9.66 24.18 29.36
CA LYS A 320 -10.43 23.90 28.14
C LYS A 320 -11.92 23.88 28.42
N THR A 321 -12.71 24.62 27.65
CA THR A 321 -14.16 24.42 27.57
C THR A 321 -14.52 23.14 26.82
N GLN A 322 -15.71 22.55 27.06
CA GLN A 322 -16.11 21.30 26.41
C GLN A 322 -16.15 21.37 24.87
N GLN A 323 -16.25 22.57 24.30
CA GLN A 323 -16.26 22.81 22.85
C GLN A 323 -14.86 22.73 22.19
N ASP A 324 -13.78 22.88 22.96
CA ASP A 324 -12.38 22.89 22.45
C ASP A 324 -11.77 21.49 22.30
N ARG A 325 -12.54 20.40 22.51
CA ARG A 325 -12.03 19.03 22.47
C ARG A 325 -11.79 18.47 21.06
N SER A 326 -12.21 19.16 20.01
CA SER A 326 -12.01 18.71 18.64
C SER A 326 -10.55 18.97 18.17
N GLY A 327 -9.74 17.92 18.12
CA GLY A 327 -8.42 17.91 17.47
C GLY A 327 -7.19 18.08 18.36
N SER A 328 -7.30 18.05 19.69
CA SER A 328 -6.18 18.33 20.61
C SER A 328 -5.47 17.09 21.16
N GLY A 329 -5.00 16.21 20.35
CA GLY A 329 -4.23 15.03 20.85
C GLY A 329 -3.38 14.40 19.78
N ILE A 330 -3.76 14.57 18.53
CA ILE A 330 -3.13 13.89 17.39
C ILE A 330 -1.64 14.23 17.25
N GLY A 331 -1.26 15.49 17.40
CA GLY A 331 0.14 15.93 17.26
C GLY A 331 1.06 15.35 18.34
N LEU A 332 0.63 15.39 19.60
CA LEU A 332 1.40 14.83 20.71
C LEU A 332 1.42 13.30 20.71
N GLU A 333 0.34 12.65 20.27
CA GLU A 333 0.32 11.20 20.08
C GLU A 333 1.27 10.77 18.97
N GLN A 334 1.30 11.48 17.84
CA GLN A 334 2.25 11.23 16.76
C GLN A 334 3.70 11.47 17.20
N LEU A 335 3.97 12.54 17.98
CA LEU A 335 5.27 12.76 18.56
C LEU A 335 5.72 11.58 19.43
N ARG A 336 4.86 11.09 20.33
CA ARG A 336 5.18 9.93 21.17
C ARG A 336 5.47 8.67 20.35
N LYS A 337 4.68 8.41 19.31
CA LYS A 337 4.92 7.27 18.39
C LYS A 337 6.27 7.40 17.68
N ARG A 338 6.64 8.60 17.23
CA ARG A 338 7.94 8.84 16.60
C ARG A 338 9.11 8.70 17.58
N LEU A 339 8.97 9.22 18.80
CA LEU A 339 9.98 9.07 19.86
C LEU A 339 10.20 7.60 20.21
N GLU A 340 9.11 6.81 20.37
CA GLU A 340 9.22 5.37 20.65
C GLU A 340 9.84 4.60 19.50
N ALA A 341 9.56 4.97 18.26
CA ALA A 341 10.09 4.29 17.08
C ALA A 341 11.59 4.59 16.84
N GLN A 342 12.03 5.85 17.05
CA GLN A 342 13.37 6.30 16.67
C GLN A 342 14.34 6.46 17.85
N TYR A 343 13.81 6.69 19.06
CA TYR A 343 14.60 7.00 20.27
C TYR A 343 14.24 6.12 21.46
N LYS A 344 13.80 4.90 21.24
CA LYS A 344 13.40 3.96 22.29
C LYS A 344 14.49 3.80 23.35
N GLY A 345 14.14 4.12 24.61
CA GLY A 345 15.09 4.09 25.73
C GLY A 345 16.14 5.21 25.76
N LYS A 346 16.10 6.16 24.81
CA LYS A 346 17.00 7.29 24.68
C LYS A 346 16.33 8.65 24.87
N TYR A 347 15.11 8.68 25.38
CA TYR A 347 14.40 9.93 25.66
C TYR A 347 13.63 9.88 26.96
N THR A 348 13.40 11.07 27.54
CA THR A 348 12.43 11.29 28.63
C THR A 348 11.47 12.39 28.22
N TYR A 349 10.19 12.14 28.41
CA TYR A 349 9.11 13.09 28.11
C TYR A 349 8.25 13.29 29.36
N LYS A 350 8.22 14.51 29.88
CA LYS A 350 7.47 14.87 31.07
C LYS A 350 6.54 16.05 30.79
N THR A 351 5.38 16.04 31.42
CA THR A 351 4.44 17.16 31.36
C THR A 351 3.97 17.45 32.78
N GLU A 352 3.90 18.73 33.13
CA GLU A 352 3.45 19.19 34.43
C GLU A 352 2.55 20.42 34.26
N VAL A 353 1.50 20.52 35.10
CA VAL A 353 0.70 21.74 35.25
C VAL A 353 0.95 22.27 36.64
N LYS A 354 1.52 23.45 36.76
CA LYS A 354 1.87 24.06 38.03
C LYS A 354 1.77 25.57 37.94
N ASP A 355 1.26 26.20 39.00
CA ASP A 355 1.18 27.67 39.16
C ASP A 355 0.54 28.40 37.97
N GLY A 356 -0.46 27.76 37.30
CA GLY A 356 -1.15 28.34 36.15
C GLY A 356 -0.38 28.20 34.82
N TYR A 357 0.66 27.39 34.79
CA TYR A 357 1.44 27.08 33.59
C TYR A 357 1.41 25.59 33.26
N TYR A 358 1.34 25.29 31.99
CA TYR A 358 1.61 23.97 31.43
C TYR A 358 3.05 23.91 30.95
N MET A 359 3.81 22.94 31.43
CA MET A 359 5.22 22.74 31.09
C MET A 359 5.42 21.37 30.48
N VAL A 360 6.20 21.33 29.40
CA VAL A 360 6.68 20.11 28.73
C VAL A 360 8.20 20.11 28.75
N GLU A 361 8.77 18.99 29.17
CA GLU A 361 10.20 18.73 29.10
C GLU A 361 10.45 17.49 28.23
N LEU A 362 11.22 17.63 27.17
CA LEU A 362 11.71 16.57 26.30
C LEU A 362 13.25 16.56 26.35
N ASN A 363 13.80 15.52 26.94
CA ASN A 363 15.24 15.29 26.95
C ASN A 363 15.56 14.08 26.04
N MET A 364 16.50 14.25 25.13
CA MET A 364 16.87 13.25 24.14
C MET A 364 18.36 12.98 24.17
N ASP A 365 18.73 11.70 24.24
CA ASP A 365 20.09 11.24 24.05
C ASP A 365 20.33 11.02 22.54
N LEU A 366 21.26 11.79 21.98
CA LEU A 366 21.65 11.77 20.58
C LEU A 366 23.04 11.17 20.35
N SER A 367 23.56 10.47 21.39
CA SER A 367 24.86 9.80 21.32
C SER A 367 24.80 8.47 20.54
#